data_f402bd0ce5937d9d6c3d6740b45723e3
#
_entry.id   f402bd0ce5937d9d6c3d6740b45723e3
#
_cell.length_a   1.000
_cell.length_b   1.000
_cell.length_c   1.000
_cell.angle_alpha   90.00
_cell.angle_beta   90.00
_cell.angle_gamma   90.00
#
_symmetry.space_group_name_H-M   'P 1'
#
loop_
_entity.id
_entity.type
_entity.pdbx_description
1 polymer ?
#
loop_
_entity_poly.entity_id
_entity_poly.type
_entity_poly.pdbx_seq_one_letter_code
_entity_poly.pdbx_strand_id
1 'polypeptide(L)'
;GILSSLGIETNTKDTNYKKLRRTFIKLYLLRFDWIRTLINSTKDIDEDDFRREVDTKLGMGLFPQLLTIQQPPTNTIQGHLKTPLNSLQSTEISKCIDLFIGEKKQSASGFENIRERTESEIRTSLNLLVESFGDEPIGTITKEHSNKIKTQIKTLPRNRTKNPKYREKEIQDFEKMKIPQKDLLHTTTVNKHLGYLSSFMIWCVNNGYSNQNPFTGMKIKQKKSARDERNRFTEQELKEIFTKRNYLEYTKPSKDRYCWYWTPLIAITSGLRANEICALYLDNIRQ
;
A
#
# COMPACT_ATOMS: atom_id res chain seq x y z
N GLY A 1 26.94 8.17 -10.11
CA GLY A 1 26.01 8.37 -8.97
C GLY A 1 24.65 8.87 -9.47
N ILE A 2 23.67 9.04 -8.57
CA ILE A 2 22.27 9.43 -8.90
C ILE A 2 22.20 10.70 -9.77
N LEU A 3 23.05 11.69 -9.55
CA LEU A 3 23.06 12.92 -10.35
C LEU A 3 23.55 12.70 -11.78
N SER A 4 24.49 11.79 -11.98
CA SER A 4 24.96 11.42 -13.32
C SER A 4 23.90 10.66 -14.10
N SER A 5 23.08 9.83 -13.43
CA SER A 5 21.96 9.13 -14.09
C SER A 5 20.82 10.07 -14.49
N LEU A 6 20.76 11.26 -13.89
CA LEU A 6 19.81 12.32 -14.24
C LEU A 6 20.36 13.31 -15.28
N GLY A 7 21.52 13.00 -15.90
CA GLY A 7 22.16 13.89 -16.88
C GLY A 7 22.75 15.18 -16.30
N ILE A 8 22.91 15.25 -14.97
CA ILE A 8 23.46 16.42 -14.29
C ILE A 8 24.97 16.27 -14.17
N GLU A 9 25.73 17.06 -14.92
CA GLU A 9 27.19 17.16 -14.76
C GLU A 9 27.53 17.73 -13.39
N THR A 10 28.33 16.98 -12.61
CA THR A 10 28.72 17.38 -11.26
C THR A 10 30.20 17.67 -11.16
N ASN A 11 30.53 18.91 -10.89
CA ASN A 11 31.89 19.27 -10.47
C ASN A 11 32.02 19.19 -8.96
N THR A 12 32.76 18.18 -8.46
CA THR A 12 32.95 17.93 -7.03
C THR A 12 33.65 19.05 -6.27
N LYS A 13 34.32 19.94 -6.97
CA LYS A 13 34.99 21.13 -6.39
C LYS A 13 34.06 22.33 -6.27
N ASP A 14 32.91 22.31 -6.97
CA ASP A 14 31.93 23.40 -6.94
C ASP A 14 31.30 23.57 -5.55
N THR A 15 31.18 24.83 -5.14
CA THR A 15 30.55 25.21 -3.88
C THR A 15 29.08 24.78 -3.81
N ASN A 16 28.37 24.83 -4.93
CA ASN A 16 26.97 24.39 -5.03
C ASN A 16 26.86 22.87 -4.88
N TYR A 17 27.77 22.10 -5.45
CA TYR A 17 27.84 20.66 -5.25
C TYR A 17 28.08 20.31 -3.76
N LYS A 18 28.97 21.02 -3.10
CA LYS A 18 29.26 20.82 -1.66
C LYS A 18 28.06 21.17 -0.80
N LYS A 19 27.33 22.25 -1.13
CA LYS A 19 26.08 22.62 -0.44
C LYS A 19 25.02 21.56 -0.64
N LEU A 20 24.78 21.14 -1.89
CA LEU A 20 23.82 20.09 -2.24
C LEU A 20 24.11 18.78 -1.49
N ARG A 21 25.37 18.34 -1.51
CA ARG A 21 25.82 17.14 -0.77
C ARG A 21 25.51 17.26 0.73
N ARG A 22 25.80 18.40 1.34
CA ARG A 22 25.51 18.64 2.76
C ARG A 22 24.02 18.60 3.05
N THR A 23 23.20 19.15 2.16
CA THR A 23 21.73 19.12 2.29
C THR A 23 21.20 17.69 2.18
N PHE A 24 21.68 16.89 1.24
CA PHE A 24 21.33 15.47 1.14
C PHE A 24 21.71 14.68 2.38
N ILE A 25 22.91 14.93 2.95
CA ILE A 25 23.34 14.25 4.18
C ILE A 25 22.42 14.63 5.34
N LYS A 26 22.07 15.92 5.48
CA LYS A 26 21.13 16.38 6.52
C LYS A 26 19.74 15.73 6.34
N LEU A 27 19.22 15.70 5.14
CA LEU A 27 17.93 15.06 4.83
C LEU A 27 17.95 13.56 5.17
N TYR A 28 19.04 12.88 4.84
CA TYR A 28 19.23 11.46 5.16
C TYR A 28 19.24 11.20 6.67
N LEU A 29 19.96 12.04 7.43
CA LEU A 29 20.01 11.95 8.89
C LEU A 29 18.63 12.22 9.52
N LEU A 30 17.93 13.25 9.06
CA LEU A 30 16.55 13.56 9.50
C LEU A 30 15.60 12.38 9.25
N ARG A 31 15.69 11.76 8.07
CA ARG A 31 14.90 10.57 7.75
C ARG A 31 15.23 9.40 8.68
N PHE A 32 16.49 9.22 9.01
CA PHE A 32 16.93 8.15 9.91
C PHE A 32 16.41 8.36 11.33
N ASP A 33 16.53 9.58 11.85
CA ASP A 33 16.01 9.95 13.17
C ASP A 33 14.47 9.82 13.21
N TRP A 34 13.78 10.21 12.16
CA TRP A 34 12.33 10.05 12.03
C TRP A 34 11.92 8.58 12.04
N ILE A 35 12.60 7.71 11.27
CA ILE A 35 12.37 6.26 11.28
C ILE A 35 12.61 5.68 12.68
N ARG A 36 13.65 6.15 13.37
CA ARG A 36 13.95 5.74 14.74
C ARG A 36 12.86 6.16 15.71
N THR A 37 12.32 7.36 15.54
CA THR A 37 11.18 7.85 16.32
C THR A 37 9.92 7.04 16.06
N LEU A 38 9.63 6.70 14.80
CA LEU A 38 8.52 5.82 14.42
C LEU A 38 8.62 4.44 15.07
N ILE A 39 9.82 3.86 15.12
CA ILE A 39 10.04 2.55 15.73
C ILE A 39 9.82 2.60 17.24
N ASN A 40 10.18 3.70 17.88
CA ASN A 40 10.16 3.85 19.34
C ASN A 40 8.88 4.53 19.87
N SER A 41 8.06 5.15 19.01
CA SER A 41 6.84 5.83 19.43
C SER A 41 5.62 4.93 19.31
N THR A 42 4.72 5.08 20.27
CA THR A 42 3.37 4.48 20.24
C THR A 42 2.35 5.36 19.51
N LYS A 43 2.76 6.53 19.03
CA LYS A 43 1.92 7.47 18.29
C LYS A 43 1.97 7.17 16.78
N ASP A 44 0.82 7.23 16.13
CA ASP A 44 0.73 7.29 14.67
C ASP A 44 1.32 8.64 14.22
N ILE A 45 2.58 8.62 13.79
CA ILE A 45 3.26 9.79 13.20
C ILE A 45 3.02 9.70 11.71
N ASP A 46 2.39 10.74 11.14
CA ASP A 46 2.08 10.82 9.72
C ASP A 46 3.32 11.26 8.91
N GLU A 47 3.38 10.86 7.65
CA GLU A 47 4.43 11.26 6.70
C GLU A 47 4.46 12.80 6.52
N ASP A 48 3.32 13.46 6.65
CA ASP A 48 3.21 14.91 6.59
C ASP A 48 3.88 15.61 7.79
N ASP A 49 3.94 14.98 8.94
CA ASP A 49 4.69 15.48 10.09
C ASP A 49 6.20 15.48 9.80
N PHE A 50 6.69 14.43 9.12
CA PHE A 50 8.08 14.38 8.67
C PHE A 50 8.39 15.49 7.64
N ARG A 51 7.51 15.71 6.69
CA ARG A 51 7.67 16.78 5.68
C ARG A 51 7.74 18.16 6.32
N ARG A 52 6.88 18.43 7.31
CA ARG A 52 6.91 19.69 8.09
C ARG A 52 8.20 19.84 8.88
N GLU A 53 8.67 18.77 9.52
CA GLU A 53 9.92 18.77 10.26
C GLU A 53 11.14 19.02 9.34
N VAL A 54 11.16 18.41 8.15
CA VAL A 54 12.17 18.63 7.11
C VAL A 54 12.20 20.09 6.67
N ASP A 55 11.04 20.67 6.37
CA ASP A 55 10.93 22.07 5.94
C ASP A 55 11.39 23.03 7.04
N THR A 56 11.01 22.77 8.30
CA THR A 56 11.42 23.57 9.46
C THR A 56 12.92 23.52 9.69
N LYS A 57 13.53 22.33 9.62
CA LYS A 57 14.97 22.15 9.91
C LYS A 57 15.90 22.52 8.77
N LEU A 58 15.43 22.41 7.53
CA LEU A 58 16.20 22.77 6.34
C LEU A 58 15.97 24.21 5.88
N GLY A 59 14.81 24.80 6.23
CA GLY A 59 14.45 26.18 5.86
C GLY A 59 14.36 26.40 4.35
N MET A 60 13.98 25.37 3.58
CA MET A 60 14.05 25.40 2.12
C MET A 60 12.69 25.61 1.45
N GLY A 61 11.58 25.57 2.20
CA GLY A 61 10.23 25.68 1.64
C GLY A 61 9.94 24.60 0.60
N LEU A 62 10.40 23.37 0.84
CA LEU A 62 10.27 22.26 -0.11
C LEU A 62 8.81 21.79 -0.25
N PHE A 63 7.99 22.06 0.75
CA PHE A 63 6.58 21.65 0.80
C PHE A 63 5.67 22.84 1.12
N PRO A 64 5.58 23.85 0.25
CA PRO A 64 4.79 25.08 0.51
C PRO A 64 3.31 24.78 0.76
N GLN A 65 2.79 23.67 0.27
CA GLN A 65 1.40 23.24 0.46
C GLN A 65 1.07 22.86 1.90
N LEU A 66 2.07 22.50 2.71
CA LEU A 66 1.90 22.12 4.12
C LEU A 66 1.96 23.31 5.07
N LEU A 67 2.47 24.45 4.61
CA LEU A 67 2.55 25.68 5.40
C LEU A 67 1.22 26.45 5.45
N THR A 68 0.23 26.06 4.65
CA THR A 68 -1.05 26.78 4.51
C THR A 68 -2.16 26.26 5.43
N ILE A 69 -1.86 25.34 6.36
CA ILE A 69 -2.85 24.88 7.34
C ILE A 69 -2.62 25.56 8.69
N GLN A 70 -2.81 26.89 8.72
CA GLN A 70 -3.16 27.62 9.94
C GLN A 70 -4.34 28.50 9.64
N GLN A 71 -5.48 28.15 10.26
CA GLN A 71 -6.77 28.79 10.39
C GLN A 71 -7.72 28.72 9.16
N PRO A 72 -9.02 28.44 9.42
CA PRO A 72 -10.02 28.55 8.37
C PRO A 72 -10.22 30.02 8.01
N PRO A 73 -10.06 30.43 6.76
CA PRO A 73 -10.50 31.73 6.33
C PRO A 73 -12.02 31.72 6.18
N THR A 74 -12.70 32.36 7.10
CA THR A 74 -13.95 33.05 6.77
C THR A 74 -13.58 34.12 5.75
N ASN A 75 -13.91 33.90 4.49
CA ASN A 75 -14.49 34.86 3.55
C ASN A 75 -14.18 34.49 2.09
N THR A 76 -15.28 34.21 1.39
CA THR A 76 -15.63 34.70 0.05
C THR A 76 -14.50 34.79 -0.99
N ILE A 77 -14.34 33.77 -1.80
CA ILE A 77 -13.98 33.95 -3.20
C ILE A 77 -15.14 33.42 -4.06
N GLN A 78 -15.96 34.35 -4.52
CA GLN A 78 -16.82 34.16 -5.67
C GLN A 78 -15.93 34.14 -6.92
N GLY A 79 -16.06 33.10 -7.70
CA GLY A 79 -15.50 33.09 -9.05
C GLY A 79 -15.28 31.68 -9.64
N HIS A 80 -16.32 31.21 -10.34
CA HIS A 80 -16.30 30.22 -11.43
C HIS A 80 -16.00 28.74 -11.15
N LEU A 81 -17.01 28.03 -11.00
CA LEU A 81 -17.64 26.92 -11.71
C LEU A 81 -18.66 26.28 -10.78
N LYS A 82 -19.87 26.81 -10.80
CA LYS A 82 -21.04 26.19 -10.19
C LYS A 82 -21.47 25.01 -11.05
N THR A 83 -20.82 23.87 -10.94
CA THR A 83 -21.54 22.61 -11.09
C THR A 83 -22.27 22.41 -9.77
N PRO A 84 -23.58 22.19 -9.75
CA PRO A 84 -24.30 22.06 -8.50
C PRO A 84 -23.74 20.87 -7.72
N LEU A 85 -23.22 21.13 -6.51
CA LEU A 85 -22.61 20.14 -5.61
C LEU A 85 -23.51 18.90 -5.39
N ASN A 86 -24.82 19.09 -5.52
CA ASN A 86 -25.84 18.04 -5.38
C ASN A 86 -25.84 17.01 -6.51
N SER A 87 -25.37 17.35 -7.73
CA SER A 87 -25.42 16.41 -8.86
C SER A 87 -24.28 15.38 -8.82
N LEU A 88 -23.12 15.73 -8.27
CA LEU A 88 -22.00 14.80 -8.16
C LEU A 88 -22.20 13.78 -7.02
N GLN A 89 -22.81 14.21 -5.91
CA GLN A 89 -23.12 13.34 -4.77
C GLN A 89 -24.20 12.31 -5.08
N SER A 90 -24.99 12.50 -6.13
CA SER A 90 -25.97 11.53 -6.63
C SER A 90 -25.37 10.51 -7.59
N THR A 91 -24.04 10.50 -7.81
CA THR A 91 -23.38 9.52 -8.68
C THR A 91 -23.35 8.17 -8.00
N GLU A 92 -23.69 7.13 -8.73
CA GLU A 92 -23.72 5.73 -8.29
C GLU A 92 -22.32 5.25 -7.88
N ILE A 93 -22.28 4.34 -6.91
CA ILE A 93 -21.02 3.76 -6.38
C ILE A 93 -20.22 3.10 -7.50
N SER A 94 -20.86 2.30 -8.35
CA SER A 94 -20.21 1.58 -9.45
C SER A 94 -19.51 2.51 -10.42
N LYS A 95 -20.17 3.61 -10.79
CA LYS A 95 -19.63 4.63 -11.69
C LYS A 95 -18.42 5.35 -11.05
N CYS A 96 -18.52 5.68 -9.77
CA CYS A 96 -17.39 6.27 -9.04
C CYS A 96 -16.19 5.30 -8.96
N ILE A 97 -16.43 3.99 -8.80
CA ILE A 97 -15.40 2.96 -8.82
C ILE A 97 -14.67 2.95 -10.17
N ASP A 98 -15.41 2.98 -11.27
CA ASP A 98 -14.82 2.96 -12.61
C ASP A 98 -14.00 4.23 -12.89
N LEU A 99 -14.49 5.39 -12.49
CA LEU A 99 -13.75 6.64 -12.60
C LEU A 99 -12.45 6.62 -11.77
N PHE A 100 -12.51 6.17 -10.53
CA PHE A 100 -11.36 6.03 -9.66
C PHE A 100 -10.29 5.10 -10.23
N ILE A 101 -10.70 3.94 -10.75
CA ILE A 101 -9.77 2.98 -11.36
C ILE A 101 -9.22 3.54 -12.67
N GLY A 102 -10.05 4.20 -13.48
CA GLY A 102 -9.64 4.85 -14.72
C GLY A 102 -8.57 5.91 -14.49
N GLU A 103 -8.75 6.78 -13.49
CA GLU A 103 -7.75 7.79 -13.13
C GLU A 103 -6.45 7.17 -12.64
N LYS A 104 -6.51 6.13 -11.80
CA LYS A 104 -5.31 5.40 -11.36
C LYS A 104 -4.54 4.74 -12.50
N LYS A 105 -5.20 4.35 -13.58
CA LYS A 105 -4.54 3.84 -14.79
C LYS A 105 -3.89 4.96 -15.60
N GLN A 106 -4.50 6.14 -15.65
CA GLN A 106 -4.02 7.27 -16.43
C GLN A 106 -2.91 8.07 -15.72
N SER A 107 -2.92 8.12 -14.38
CA SER A 107 -1.91 8.82 -13.56
C SER A 107 -0.50 8.27 -13.69
N ALA A 108 -0.34 7.17 -14.38
CA ALA A 108 0.93 6.51 -14.64
C ALA A 108 1.65 7.02 -15.89
N SER A 109 1.66 8.32 -16.14
CA SER A 109 2.57 8.90 -17.13
C SER A 109 4.02 8.79 -16.63
N GLY A 110 4.63 7.60 -16.80
CA GLY A 110 6.05 7.35 -16.60
C GLY A 110 6.43 6.28 -15.59
N PHE A 111 5.67 6.05 -14.53
CA PHE A 111 6.02 5.04 -13.52
C PHE A 111 4.75 4.33 -12.99
N GLU A 112 4.60 3.07 -13.40
CA GLU A 112 3.64 2.08 -12.91
C GLU A 112 2.16 2.27 -13.29
N ASN A 113 1.79 1.77 -14.46
CA ASN A 113 0.44 1.25 -14.69
C ASN A 113 0.09 0.30 -13.55
N ILE A 114 -1.06 0.50 -12.89
CA ILE A 114 -1.53 -0.46 -11.90
C ILE A 114 -1.57 -1.82 -12.57
N ARG A 115 -0.82 -2.79 -12.02
CA ARG A 115 -0.83 -4.16 -12.54
C ARG A 115 -2.27 -4.69 -12.49
N GLU A 116 -2.69 -5.42 -13.50
CA GLU A 116 -4.04 -6.01 -13.60
C GLU A 116 -4.47 -6.73 -12.31
N ARG A 117 -3.53 -7.41 -11.67
CA ARG A 117 -3.79 -8.06 -10.39
C ARG A 117 -4.15 -7.06 -9.30
N THR A 118 -3.47 -5.92 -9.22
CA THR A 118 -3.75 -4.88 -8.22
C THR A 118 -5.10 -4.22 -8.50
N GLU A 119 -5.41 -3.97 -9.76
CA GLU A 119 -6.74 -3.47 -10.16
C GLU A 119 -7.84 -4.43 -9.71
N SER A 120 -7.70 -5.73 -10.02
CA SER A 120 -8.65 -6.76 -9.61
C SER A 120 -8.85 -6.80 -8.10
N GLU A 121 -7.78 -6.66 -7.32
CA GLU A 121 -7.84 -6.61 -5.85
C GLU A 121 -8.55 -5.36 -5.32
N ILE A 122 -8.29 -4.19 -5.92
CA ILE A 122 -8.98 -2.93 -5.59
C ILE A 122 -10.46 -3.07 -5.93
N ARG A 123 -10.78 -3.47 -7.16
CA ARG A 123 -12.17 -3.63 -7.64
C ARG A 123 -12.95 -4.62 -6.75
N THR A 124 -12.35 -5.76 -6.40
CA THR A 124 -12.96 -6.73 -5.48
C THR A 124 -13.26 -6.10 -4.12
N SER A 125 -12.37 -5.24 -3.63
CA SER A 125 -12.57 -4.58 -2.33
C SER A 125 -13.67 -3.50 -2.38
N LEU A 126 -13.73 -2.74 -3.47
CA LEU A 126 -14.71 -1.68 -3.64
C LEU A 126 -16.12 -2.22 -3.95
N ASN A 127 -16.19 -3.32 -4.69
CA ASN A 127 -17.47 -3.98 -4.99
C ASN A 127 -18.17 -4.51 -3.72
N LEU A 128 -17.46 -4.67 -2.60
CA LEU A 128 -18.11 -4.97 -1.32
C LEU A 128 -19.10 -3.87 -0.89
N LEU A 129 -18.93 -2.61 -1.32
CA LEU A 129 -19.91 -1.55 -1.07
C LEU A 129 -21.21 -1.85 -1.83
N VAL A 130 -21.09 -2.16 -3.12
CA VAL A 130 -22.25 -2.45 -3.98
C VAL A 130 -22.96 -3.73 -3.51
N GLU A 131 -22.20 -4.76 -3.12
CA GLU A 131 -22.77 -5.99 -2.56
C GLU A 131 -23.50 -5.76 -1.24
N SER A 132 -23.05 -4.81 -0.41
CA SER A 132 -23.62 -4.58 0.91
C SER A 132 -24.80 -3.63 0.93
N PHE A 133 -24.83 -2.66 0.02
CA PHE A 133 -25.79 -1.54 0.05
C PHE A 133 -26.53 -1.36 -1.27
N GLY A 134 -26.19 -2.10 -2.33
CA GLY A 134 -26.65 -1.82 -3.67
C GLY A 134 -25.84 -0.71 -4.34
N ASP A 135 -26.23 -0.39 -5.58
CA ASP A 135 -25.58 0.68 -6.35
C ASP A 135 -26.22 2.04 -6.06
N GLU A 136 -26.17 2.44 -4.79
CA GLU A 136 -26.69 3.71 -4.32
C GLU A 136 -25.76 4.89 -4.66
N PRO A 137 -26.27 6.15 -4.54
CA PRO A 137 -25.43 7.32 -4.65
C PRO A 137 -24.30 7.32 -3.63
N ILE A 138 -23.05 7.60 -4.06
CA ILE A 138 -21.87 7.54 -3.18
C ILE A 138 -21.95 8.53 -2.01
N GLY A 139 -22.65 9.65 -2.18
CA GLY A 139 -22.88 10.65 -1.14
C GLY A 139 -23.70 10.16 0.05
N THR A 140 -24.42 9.05 -0.07
CA THR A 140 -25.24 8.46 1.01
C THR A 140 -24.43 7.63 1.99
N ILE A 141 -23.18 7.30 1.67
CA ILE A 141 -22.34 6.43 2.50
C ILE A 141 -21.92 7.15 3.79
N THR A 142 -22.49 6.72 4.91
CA THR A 142 -22.29 7.27 6.24
C THR A 142 -21.30 6.45 7.08
N LYS A 143 -21.01 6.96 8.27
CA LYS A 143 -20.22 6.22 9.28
C LYS A 143 -20.88 4.90 9.71
N GLU A 144 -22.20 4.86 9.73
CA GLU A 144 -22.96 3.65 10.02
C GLU A 144 -22.76 2.58 8.96
N HIS A 145 -22.84 2.95 7.67
CA HIS A 145 -22.51 2.06 6.55
C HIS A 145 -21.08 1.52 6.66
N SER A 146 -20.11 2.35 7.01
CA SER A 146 -18.72 1.92 7.16
C SER A 146 -18.52 0.95 8.33
N ASN A 147 -19.25 1.10 9.43
CA ASN A 147 -19.24 0.17 10.55
C ASN A 147 -19.87 -1.19 10.17
N LYS A 148 -20.99 -1.15 9.45
CA LYS A 148 -21.68 -2.36 8.95
C LYS A 148 -20.75 -3.15 8.05
N ILE A 149 -20.16 -2.50 7.03
CA ILE A 149 -19.26 -3.21 6.09
C ILE A 149 -18.00 -3.75 6.77
N LYS A 150 -17.45 -3.03 7.76
CA LYS A 150 -16.35 -3.55 8.57
C LYS A 150 -16.71 -4.83 9.30
N THR A 151 -17.92 -4.91 9.83
CA THR A 151 -18.42 -6.13 10.50
C THR A 151 -18.59 -7.25 9.50
N GLN A 152 -19.19 -6.97 8.34
CA GLN A 152 -19.37 -7.93 7.26
C GLN A 152 -18.04 -8.48 6.74
N ILE A 153 -17.04 -7.63 6.47
CA ILE A 153 -15.72 -8.07 6.00
C ILE A 153 -15.05 -9.02 7.01
N LYS A 154 -15.26 -8.81 8.31
CA LYS A 154 -14.71 -9.71 9.35
C LYS A 154 -15.32 -11.11 9.33
N THR A 155 -16.56 -11.25 8.88
CA THR A 155 -17.26 -12.54 8.81
C THR A 155 -17.04 -13.25 7.48
N LEU A 156 -16.37 -12.60 6.50
CA LEU A 156 -16.12 -13.21 5.20
C LEU A 156 -15.14 -14.38 5.28
N PRO A 157 -15.44 -15.51 4.62
CA PRO A 157 -14.49 -16.59 4.46
C PRO A 157 -13.42 -16.24 3.41
N ARG A 158 -12.20 -16.78 3.60
CA ARG A 158 -11.16 -16.70 2.58
C ARG A 158 -11.55 -17.53 1.35
N ASN A 159 -11.15 -17.08 0.18
CA ASN A 159 -11.43 -17.74 -1.09
C ASN A 159 -12.93 -18.00 -1.36
N ARG A 160 -13.83 -17.11 -0.87
CA ARG A 160 -15.29 -17.28 -1.00
C ARG A 160 -15.72 -17.54 -2.45
N THR A 161 -15.12 -16.89 -3.44
CA THR A 161 -15.45 -17.04 -4.86
C THR A 161 -15.00 -18.37 -5.46
N LYS A 162 -13.97 -19.00 -4.88
CA LYS A 162 -13.42 -20.28 -5.37
C LYS A 162 -13.97 -21.50 -4.63
N ASN A 163 -14.45 -21.32 -3.40
CA ASN A 163 -14.97 -22.41 -2.59
C ASN A 163 -16.44 -22.67 -2.93
N PRO A 164 -16.83 -23.87 -3.42
CA PRO A 164 -18.21 -24.20 -3.75
C PRO A 164 -19.22 -23.94 -2.63
N LYS A 165 -18.78 -24.10 -1.37
CA LYS A 165 -19.60 -23.86 -0.17
C LYS A 165 -20.03 -22.41 0.00
N TYR A 166 -19.24 -21.46 -0.52
CA TYR A 166 -19.41 -20.02 -0.28
C TYR A 166 -19.68 -19.21 -1.56
N ARG A 167 -19.40 -19.77 -2.74
CA ARG A 167 -19.42 -19.07 -4.02
C ARG A 167 -20.76 -18.43 -4.38
N GLU A 168 -21.87 -19.08 -4.03
CA GLU A 168 -23.23 -18.66 -4.38
C GLU A 168 -23.92 -17.86 -3.26
N LYS A 169 -23.17 -17.47 -2.21
CA LYS A 169 -23.71 -16.75 -1.07
C LYS A 169 -23.42 -15.27 -1.15
N GLU A 170 -24.42 -14.48 -0.78
CA GLU A 170 -24.30 -13.04 -0.65
C GLU A 170 -23.53 -12.64 0.63
N ILE A 171 -23.01 -11.40 0.67
CA ILE A 171 -22.24 -10.90 1.82
C ILE A 171 -23.06 -10.94 3.11
N GLN A 172 -24.37 -10.73 3.02
CA GLN A 172 -25.29 -10.71 4.16
C GLN A 172 -25.51 -12.10 4.77
N ASP A 173 -25.40 -13.16 3.96
CA ASP A 173 -25.56 -14.54 4.44
C ASP A 173 -24.45 -14.94 5.42
N PHE A 174 -23.25 -14.39 5.22
CA PHE A 174 -22.10 -14.71 6.07
C PHE A 174 -22.23 -14.19 7.51
N GLU A 175 -23.05 -13.16 7.75
CA GLU A 175 -23.33 -12.67 9.09
C GLU A 175 -24.09 -13.70 9.94
N LYS A 176 -24.94 -14.51 9.29
CA LYS A 176 -25.76 -15.54 9.94
C LYS A 176 -25.07 -16.90 10.01
N MET A 177 -24.00 -17.09 9.24
CA MET A 177 -23.29 -18.36 9.16
C MET A 177 -22.24 -18.51 10.25
N LYS A 178 -22.20 -19.69 10.87
CA LYS A 178 -21.06 -20.08 11.74
C LYS A 178 -19.90 -20.57 10.87
N ILE A 179 -18.96 -19.70 10.58
CA ILE A 179 -17.76 -20.02 9.81
C ILE A 179 -16.63 -20.32 10.78
N PRO A 180 -15.91 -21.45 10.60
CA PRO A 180 -14.74 -21.76 11.42
C PRO A 180 -13.69 -20.63 11.33
N GLN A 181 -13.07 -20.28 12.45
CA GLN A 181 -12.11 -19.17 12.51
C GLN A 181 -10.92 -19.36 11.54
N LYS A 182 -10.51 -20.59 11.29
CA LYS A 182 -9.48 -20.94 10.31
C LYS A 182 -9.84 -20.56 8.86
N ASP A 183 -11.15 -20.48 8.56
CA ASP A 183 -11.66 -20.19 7.21
C ASP A 183 -11.98 -18.69 7.03
N LEU A 184 -11.98 -17.90 8.11
CA LEU A 184 -12.20 -16.46 8.04
C LEU A 184 -11.01 -15.72 7.43
N LEU A 185 -11.27 -14.52 6.89
CA LEU A 185 -10.23 -13.61 6.43
C LEU A 185 -9.29 -13.23 7.58
N HIS A 186 -8.00 -13.26 7.30
CA HIS A 186 -7.00 -12.78 8.24
C HIS A 186 -7.12 -11.26 8.45
N THR A 187 -6.81 -10.76 9.63
CA THR A 187 -6.91 -9.33 9.98
C THR A 187 -6.14 -8.43 9.02
N THR A 188 -5.01 -8.89 8.50
CA THR A 188 -4.23 -8.17 7.47
C THR A 188 -5.05 -7.97 6.20
N THR A 189 -5.79 -8.99 5.76
CA THR A 189 -6.65 -8.91 4.57
C THR A 189 -7.85 -8.00 4.82
N VAL A 190 -8.46 -8.09 6.01
CA VAL A 190 -9.54 -7.16 6.41
C VAL A 190 -9.04 -5.71 6.36
N ASN A 191 -7.87 -5.43 6.93
CA ASN A 191 -7.25 -4.10 6.91
C ASN A 191 -6.89 -3.64 5.49
N LYS A 192 -6.54 -4.57 4.59
CA LYS A 192 -6.30 -4.27 3.17
C LYS A 192 -7.58 -3.78 2.49
N HIS A 193 -8.70 -4.47 2.68
CA HIS A 193 -10.01 -4.04 2.16
C HIS A 193 -10.40 -2.66 2.72
N LEU A 194 -10.31 -2.47 4.05
CA LEU A 194 -10.59 -1.17 4.69
C LEU A 194 -9.68 -0.05 4.18
N GLY A 195 -8.42 -0.37 3.86
CA GLY A 195 -7.47 0.57 3.25
C GLY A 195 -7.89 1.02 1.85
N TYR A 196 -8.33 0.09 1.01
CA TYR A 196 -8.80 0.42 -0.33
C TYR A 196 -10.11 1.24 -0.27
N LEU A 197 -11.05 0.88 0.60
CA LEU A 197 -12.29 1.64 0.83
C LEU A 197 -12.00 3.06 1.31
N SER A 198 -11.06 3.23 2.25
CA SER A 198 -10.66 4.55 2.73
C SER A 198 -9.99 5.38 1.63
N SER A 199 -9.09 4.77 0.83
CA SER A 199 -8.43 5.45 -0.29
C SER A 199 -9.42 5.90 -1.37
N PHE A 200 -10.41 5.07 -1.67
CA PHE A 200 -11.50 5.41 -2.58
C PHE A 200 -12.33 6.58 -2.07
N MET A 201 -12.73 6.55 -0.80
CA MET A 201 -13.53 7.64 -0.23
C MET A 201 -12.75 8.95 -0.10
N ILE A 202 -11.42 8.91 0.12
CA ILE A 202 -10.57 10.11 0.03
C ILE A 202 -10.63 10.70 -1.37
N TRP A 203 -10.52 9.85 -2.39
CA TRP A 203 -10.65 10.29 -3.78
C TRP A 203 -12.05 10.88 -4.06
N CYS A 204 -13.12 10.25 -3.57
CA CYS A 204 -14.49 10.78 -3.70
C CYS A 204 -14.62 12.15 -3.05
N VAL A 205 -14.01 12.38 -1.88
CA VAL A 205 -14.03 13.69 -1.20
C VAL A 205 -13.27 14.72 -2.01
N ASN A 206 -12.06 14.39 -2.49
CA ASN A 206 -11.23 15.30 -3.26
C ASN A 206 -11.88 15.72 -4.60
N ASN A 207 -12.70 14.85 -5.17
CA ASN A 207 -13.41 15.10 -6.43
C ASN A 207 -14.87 15.56 -6.22
N GLY A 208 -15.30 15.87 -4.99
CA GLY A 208 -16.62 16.43 -4.70
C GLY A 208 -17.78 15.42 -4.71
N TYR A 209 -17.52 14.13 -4.86
CA TYR A 209 -18.54 13.07 -4.83
C TYR A 209 -19.04 12.76 -3.41
N SER A 210 -18.28 13.09 -2.38
CA SER A 210 -18.66 12.93 -0.97
C SER A 210 -18.12 14.07 -0.13
N ASN A 211 -18.78 14.36 0.99
CA ASN A 211 -18.37 15.44 1.90
C ASN A 211 -17.33 14.97 2.93
N GLN A 212 -17.24 13.67 3.18
CA GLN A 212 -16.37 13.12 4.21
C GLN A 212 -15.95 11.68 3.91
N ASN A 213 -14.84 11.25 4.51
CA ASN A 213 -14.42 9.85 4.44
C ASN A 213 -14.92 9.09 5.69
N PRO A 214 -15.98 8.26 5.59
CA PRO A 214 -16.51 7.53 6.73
C PRO A 214 -15.60 6.36 7.19
N PHE A 215 -14.59 5.97 6.41
CA PHE A 215 -13.64 4.89 6.73
C PHE A 215 -12.42 5.36 7.51
N THR A 216 -12.32 6.64 7.83
CA THR A 216 -11.20 7.18 8.62
C THR A 216 -11.08 6.45 9.98
N GLY A 217 -9.87 6.00 10.34
CA GLY A 217 -9.59 5.34 11.61
C GLY A 217 -10.16 3.93 11.78
N MET A 218 -10.63 3.28 10.70
CA MET A 218 -11.31 1.98 10.80
C MET A 218 -10.38 0.77 10.85
N LYS A 219 -9.07 0.93 10.64
CA LYS A 219 -8.10 -0.17 10.71
C LYS A 219 -8.15 -0.89 12.05
N ILE A 220 -8.08 -2.22 12.00
CA ILE A 220 -8.06 -3.07 13.18
C ILE A 220 -6.62 -3.17 13.67
N LYS A 221 -6.38 -2.85 14.95
CA LYS A 221 -5.06 -3.03 15.55
C LYS A 221 -4.67 -4.51 15.55
N GLN A 222 -3.49 -4.83 15.06
CA GLN A 222 -2.95 -6.18 15.14
C GLN A 222 -2.16 -6.33 16.43
N LYS A 223 -2.38 -7.45 17.15
CA LYS A 223 -1.64 -7.74 18.39
C LYS A 223 -0.20 -8.18 18.14
N LYS A 224 0.06 -8.77 16.96
CA LYS A 224 1.39 -9.25 16.54
C LYS A 224 1.88 -8.46 15.34
N SER A 225 3.17 -8.12 15.31
CA SER A 225 3.78 -7.55 14.13
C SER A 225 3.95 -8.63 13.05
N ALA A 226 4.02 -8.22 11.77
CA ALA A 226 4.30 -9.16 10.68
C ALA A 226 5.67 -9.87 10.85
N ARG A 227 6.56 -9.31 11.67
CA ARG A 227 7.85 -9.88 12.01
C ARG A 227 7.72 -11.05 12.99
N ASP A 228 6.74 -11.00 13.90
CA ASP A 228 6.49 -12.04 14.90
C ASP A 228 5.71 -13.24 14.32
N GLU A 229 5.08 -13.05 13.16
CA GLU A 229 4.36 -14.11 12.43
C GLU A 229 5.28 -14.94 11.53
N ARG A 230 6.52 -14.50 11.29
CA ARG A 230 7.49 -15.22 10.46
C ARG A 230 8.60 -15.76 11.32
N ASN A 231 8.61 -17.07 11.51
CA ASN A 231 9.72 -17.73 12.15
C ASN A 231 10.96 -17.62 11.25
N ARG A 232 12.09 -17.32 11.85
CA ARG A 232 13.39 -17.44 11.19
C ARG A 232 13.79 -18.90 11.22
N PHE A 233 14.46 -19.34 10.17
CA PHE A 233 15.13 -20.64 10.22
C PHE A 233 16.16 -20.64 11.35
N THR A 234 16.12 -21.69 12.15
CA THR A 234 17.18 -21.96 13.12
C THR A 234 18.44 -22.45 12.40
N GLU A 235 19.58 -22.34 13.06
CA GLU A 235 20.83 -22.87 12.50
C GLU A 235 20.76 -24.37 12.21
N GLN A 236 20.04 -25.11 13.04
CA GLN A 236 19.84 -26.54 12.88
C GLN A 236 18.98 -26.86 11.66
N GLU A 237 17.88 -26.14 11.45
CA GLU A 237 17.04 -26.28 10.25
C GLU A 237 17.82 -25.93 8.97
N LEU A 238 18.64 -24.87 9.00
CA LEU A 238 19.49 -24.50 7.86
C LEU A 238 20.53 -25.61 7.56
N LYS A 239 21.18 -26.14 8.59
CA LYS A 239 22.10 -27.28 8.42
C LYS A 239 21.40 -28.49 7.82
N GLU A 240 20.18 -28.81 8.26
CA GLU A 240 19.39 -29.92 7.74
C GLU A 240 18.99 -29.72 6.27
N ILE A 241 18.51 -28.51 5.91
CA ILE A 241 18.16 -28.16 4.52
C ILE A 241 19.37 -28.33 3.58
N PHE A 242 20.54 -27.84 3.98
CA PHE A 242 21.74 -27.81 3.15
C PHE A 242 22.66 -29.04 3.33
N THR A 243 22.14 -30.15 3.87
CA THR A 243 22.90 -31.41 3.92
C THR A 243 23.12 -32.00 2.54
N LYS A 244 24.17 -32.82 2.41
CA LYS A 244 24.46 -33.55 1.17
C LYS A 244 23.24 -34.33 0.67
N ARG A 245 22.51 -34.99 1.57
CA ARG A 245 21.34 -35.81 1.23
C ARG A 245 20.17 -34.95 0.76
N ASN A 246 19.80 -33.94 1.53
CA ASN A 246 18.59 -33.14 1.25
C ASN A 246 18.80 -32.14 0.12
N TYR A 247 19.99 -31.57 0.01
CA TYR A 247 20.27 -30.52 -0.96
C TYR A 247 20.98 -31.05 -2.22
N LEU A 248 22.17 -31.66 -2.07
CA LEU A 248 22.97 -32.03 -3.22
C LEU A 248 22.37 -33.21 -4.02
N GLU A 249 21.75 -34.18 -3.34
CA GLU A 249 21.13 -35.32 -4.04
C GLU A 249 19.81 -34.94 -4.69
N TYR A 250 19.01 -34.09 -4.02
CA TYR A 250 17.73 -33.62 -4.56
C TYR A 250 17.89 -32.59 -5.68
N THR A 251 18.86 -31.69 -5.55
CA THR A 251 19.11 -30.61 -6.50
C THR A 251 20.21 -30.88 -7.49
N LYS A 252 20.64 -32.18 -7.67
CA LYS A 252 21.71 -32.51 -8.60
C LYS A 252 21.65 -31.64 -9.85
N PRO A 253 22.71 -30.87 -10.14
CA PRO A 253 22.72 -29.96 -11.26
C PRO A 253 22.55 -30.74 -12.57
N SER A 254 21.34 -30.72 -13.11
CA SER A 254 21.03 -31.15 -14.47
C SER A 254 20.54 -29.90 -15.22
N LYS A 255 20.60 -29.91 -16.57
CA LYS A 255 20.17 -28.75 -17.38
C LYS A 255 18.79 -28.21 -16.95
N ASP A 256 17.89 -29.06 -16.46
CA ASP A 256 16.53 -28.71 -16.08
C ASP A 256 16.37 -28.30 -14.60
N ARG A 257 17.43 -28.42 -13.80
CA ARG A 257 17.37 -28.20 -12.33
C ARG A 257 18.39 -27.20 -11.78
N TYR A 258 19.13 -26.49 -12.62
CA TYR A 258 20.09 -25.48 -12.15
C TYR A 258 19.43 -24.39 -11.26
N CYS A 259 18.19 -24.01 -11.55
CA CYS A 259 17.46 -23.07 -10.74
C CYS A 259 17.18 -23.59 -9.32
N TRP A 260 16.92 -24.88 -9.14
CA TRP A 260 16.70 -25.50 -7.83
C TRP A 260 17.98 -25.53 -6.98
N TYR A 261 19.12 -25.62 -7.64
CA TYR A 261 20.41 -25.61 -6.98
C TYR A 261 20.87 -24.18 -6.63
N TRP A 262 20.84 -23.25 -7.58
CA TRP A 262 21.44 -21.94 -7.38
C TRP A 262 20.51 -20.95 -6.66
N THR A 263 19.19 -21.00 -6.88
CA THR A 263 18.26 -20.04 -6.29
C THR A 263 18.30 -20.02 -4.75
N PRO A 264 18.27 -21.13 -4.03
CA PRO A 264 18.34 -21.11 -2.57
C PRO A 264 19.70 -20.59 -2.05
N LEU A 265 20.80 -20.93 -2.72
CA LEU A 265 22.14 -20.43 -2.34
C LEU A 265 22.24 -18.92 -2.51
N ILE A 266 21.80 -18.40 -3.64
CA ILE A 266 21.77 -16.96 -3.90
C ILE A 266 20.85 -16.27 -2.90
N ALA A 267 19.66 -16.85 -2.63
CA ALA A 267 18.71 -16.27 -1.70
C ALA A 267 19.27 -16.13 -0.28
N ILE A 268 19.94 -17.19 0.23
CA ILE A 268 20.47 -17.19 1.60
C ILE A 268 21.67 -16.26 1.77
N THR A 269 22.49 -16.09 0.72
CA THR A 269 23.70 -15.27 0.75
C THR A 269 23.40 -13.78 0.47
N SER A 270 22.44 -13.50 -0.42
CA SER A 270 22.13 -12.12 -0.86
C SER A 270 20.87 -11.53 -0.21
N GLY A 271 19.98 -12.37 0.35
CA GLY A 271 18.67 -11.92 0.84
C GLY A 271 17.67 -11.52 -0.26
N LEU A 272 17.99 -11.76 -1.52
CA LEU A 272 17.14 -11.47 -2.66
C LEU A 272 15.88 -12.34 -2.65
N ARG A 273 14.75 -11.77 -3.12
CA ARG A 273 13.53 -12.55 -3.36
C ARG A 273 13.68 -13.41 -4.61
N ALA A 274 12.93 -14.51 -4.67
CA ALA A 274 12.98 -15.41 -5.82
C ALA A 274 12.80 -14.71 -7.17
N ASN A 275 11.86 -13.77 -7.28
CA ASN A 275 11.66 -13.01 -8.50
C ASN A 275 12.84 -12.07 -8.84
N GLU A 276 13.51 -11.52 -7.83
CA GLU A 276 14.71 -10.69 -8.01
C GLU A 276 15.87 -11.53 -8.50
N ILE A 277 16.03 -12.76 -7.97
CA ILE A 277 17.03 -13.73 -8.45
C ILE A 277 16.75 -14.13 -9.90
N CYS A 278 15.50 -14.43 -10.24
CA CYS A 278 15.12 -14.81 -11.61
C CYS A 278 15.27 -13.66 -12.62
N ALA A 279 15.29 -12.41 -12.15
CA ALA A 279 15.49 -11.22 -12.98
C ALA A 279 16.97 -10.79 -13.11
N LEU A 280 17.92 -11.53 -12.50
CA LEU A 280 19.34 -11.24 -12.65
C LEU A 280 19.81 -11.62 -14.06
N TYR A 281 20.47 -10.67 -14.71
CA TYR A 281 21.22 -10.88 -15.95
C TYR A 281 22.71 -10.99 -15.64
N LEU A 282 23.47 -11.61 -16.54
CA LEU A 282 24.92 -11.74 -16.39
C LEU A 282 25.62 -10.40 -16.20
N ASP A 283 25.12 -9.35 -16.85
CA ASP A 283 25.64 -7.97 -16.73
C ASP A 283 25.42 -7.36 -15.32
N ASN A 284 24.53 -7.93 -14.52
CA ASN A 284 24.31 -7.51 -13.13
C ASN A 284 25.33 -8.13 -12.17
N ILE A 285 26.10 -9.13 -12.62
CA ILE A 285 27.11 -9.83 -11.83
C ILE A 285 28.45 -9.19 -12.17
N ARG A 286 28.95 -8.33 -11.27
CA ARG A 286 30.27 -7.72 -11.38
C ARG A 286 31.24 -8.49 -10.48
N GLN A 287 32.42 -8.79 -11.02
CA GLN A 287 33.55 -9.33 -10.26
C GLN A 287 34.17 -8.23 -9.40
#